data_2d4fbcf7290a99b07399a72fa7bd72af
#
_entry.id   2d4fbcf7290a99b07399a72fa7bd72af
#
_cell.length_a   1.000
_cell.length_b   1.000
_cell.length_c   1.000
_cell.angle_alpha   90.00
_cell.angle_beta   90.00
_cell.angle_gamma   90.00
#
_symmetry.space_group_name_H-M   'P 1'
#
loop_
_entity.id
_entity.type
_entity.pdbx_description
1 polymer ?
#
loop_
_entity_poly.entity_id
_entity_poly.type
_entity_poly.pdbx_seq_one_letter_code
_entity_poly.pdbx_strand_id
1 'polypeptide(L)'
;GIVLLAGGTGSGKSTTIASMLDFINQRKPVHIITIEDPIEYIFEDKKATIHQREIGIDCLDFKIALRALVRENPDIVLVGEMRDAETFEAALHAAETGHLVFGTIHASSATQTFQRIYDLFPNEERDQVRKILAYQMRAIVYQKLLPTLHENIPRIPALEILINNSVVRKFILEAREGELHEVLKGTEAQKGGMIDFNGSL
;
A
#
# COMPACT_ATOMS: atom_id res chain seq x y z
N GLY A 1 10.40 -3.81 1.02
CA GLY A 1 9.37 -3.31 1.96
C GLY A 1 8.04 -3.02 1.28
N ILE A 2 6.95 -2.88 2.05
CA ILE A 2 5.59 -2.71 1.52
C ILE A 2 4.96 -1.37 1.94
N VAL A 3 4.28 -0.70 1.02
CA VAL A 3 3.45 0.50 1.23
C VAL A 3 2.02 0.15 0.83
N LEU A 4 1.07 0.34 1.73
CA LEU A 4 -0.33 0.01 1.50
C LEU A 4 -1.18 1.28 1.37
N LEU A 5 -1.99 1.35 0.32
CA LEU A 5 -3.06 2.33 0.21
C LEU A 5 -4.38 1.68 0.60
N ALA A 6 -4.99 2.23 1.64
CA ALA A 6 -6.24 1.76 2.20
C ALA A 6 -7.39 2.74 1.93
N GLY A 7 -8.59 2.22 1.83
CA GLY A 7 -9.79 3.04 1.63
C GLY A 7 -10.87 2.32 0.85
N GLY A 8 -12.06 2.87 0.83
CA GLY A 8 -13.21 2.32 0.08
C GLY A 8 -13.03 2.41 -1.43
N THR A 9 -13.95 1.80 -2.16
CA THR A 9 -14.05 1.97 -3.62
C THR A 9 -14.28 3.45 -3.96
N GLY A 10 -13.60 3.94 -5.00
CA GLY A 10 -13.72 5.34 -5.42
C GLY A 10 -13.07 6.36 -4.49
N SER A 11 -12.21 5.94 -3.54
CA SER A 11 -11.46 6.86 -2.67
C SER A 11 -10.22 7.46 -3.33
N GLY A 12 -9.89 7.08 -4.58
CA GLY A 12 -8.76 7.60 -5.34
C GLY A 12 -7.42 6.88 -5.08
N LYS A 13 -7.43 5.67 -4.52
CA LYS A 13 -6.19 4.88 -4.27
C LYS A 13 -5.35 4.70 -5.54
N SER A 14 -5.97 4.22 -6.62
CA SER A 14 -5.29 3.97 -7.90
C SER A 14 -4.68 5.27 -8.46
N THR A 15 -5.40 6.39 -8.39
CA THR A 15 -4.90 7.70 -8.82
C THR A 15 -3.68 8.14 -8.00
N THR A 16 -3.72 7.95 -6.68
CA THR A 16 -2.61 8.30 -5.79
C THR A 16 -1.39 7.42 -6.07
N ILE A 17 -1.56 6.10 -6.23
CA ILE A 17 -0.46 5.20 -6.59
C ILE A 17 0.09 5.56 -7.97
N ALA A 18 -0.77 5.79 -8.96
CA ALA A 18 -0.33 6.20 -10.29
C ALA A 18 0.54 7.47 -10.24
N SER A 19 0.13 8.45 -9.43
CA SER A 19 0.92 9.66 -9.23
C SER A 19 2.27 9.40 -8.54
N MET A 20 2.31 8.49 -7.56
CA MET A 20 3.57 8.08 -6.91
C MET A 20 4.49 7.36 -7.88
N LEU A 21 3.98 6.43 -8.68
CA LEU A 21 4.76 5.70 -9.68
C LEU A 21 5.27 6.65 -10.79
N ASP A 22 4.44 7.57 -11.27
CA ASP A 22 4.90 8.55 -12.28
C ASP A 22 5.94 9.52 -11.69
N PHE A 23 5.81 9.92 -10.42
CA PHE A 23 6.85 10.69 -9.72
C PHE A 23 8.20 9.97 -9.69
N ILE A 24 8.19 8.66 -9.44
CA ILE A 24 9.41 7.83 -9.46
C ILE A 24 9.93 7.69 -10.89
N ASN A 25 9.05 7.38 -11.85
CA ASN A 25 9.33 7.23 -13.26
C ASN A 25 10.08 8.42 -13.85
N GLN A 26 9.71 9.63 -13.45
CA GLN A 26 10.39 10.86 -13.89
C GLN A 26 11.79 11.03 -13.30
N ARG A 27 12.12 10.36 -12.19
CA ARG A 27 13.30 10.68 -11.36
C ARG A 27 14.32 9.57 -11.23
N LYS A 28 13.90 8.32 -11.28
CA LYS A 28 14.73 7.15 -10.96
C LYS A 28 14.82 6.18 -12.13
N PRO A 29 16.05 5.71 -12.48
CA PRO A 29 16.24 4.65 -13.46
C PRO A 29 16.00 3.28 -12.80
N VAL A 30 14.74 2.93 -12.58
CA VAL A 30 14.33 1.70 -11.91
C VAL A 30 13.39 0.89 -12.80
N HIS A 31 13.30 -0.41 -12.55
CA HIS A 31 12.35 -1.30 -13.20
C HIS A 31 11.09 -1.43 -12.33
N ILE A 32 9.94 -1.04 -12.89
CA ILE A 32 8.63 -1.10 -12.23
C ILE A 32 7.78 -2.14 -12.94
N ILE A 33 7.17 -3.06 -12.18
CA ILE A 33 6.17 -3.98 -12.71
C ILE A 33 4.85 -3.72 -11.99
N THR A 34 3.77 -3.58 -12.76
CA THR A 34 2.41 -3.52 -12.20
C THR A 34 1.63 -4.77 -12.56
N ILE A 35 0.81 -5.24 -11.61
CA ILE A 35 -0.12 -6.35 -11.79
C ILE A 35 -1.48 -5.84 -11.34
N GLU A 36 -2.41 -5.69 -12.27
CA GLU A 36 -3.67 -4.96 -12.07
C GLU A 36 -4.88 -5.74 -12.60
N ASP A 37 -6.07 -5.44 -12.09
CA ASP A 37 -7.34 -6.07 -12.47
C ASP A 37 -8.50 -5.05 -12.42
N PRO A 38 -8.73 -4.30 -13.52
CA PRO A 38 -7.90 -4.10 -14.72
C PRO A 38 -6.84 -2.99 -14.56
N ILE A 39 -6.04 -2.73 -15.61
CA ILE A 39 -5.15 -1.56 -15.69
C ILE A 39 -6.01 -0.29 -15.80
N GLU A 40 -5.85 0.63 -14.82
CA GLU A 40 -6.60 1.91 -14.80
C GLU A 40 -5.82 3.06 -15.46
N TYR A 41 -4.50 3.05 -15.36
CA TYR A 41 -3.60 4.09 -15.88
C TYR A 41 -2.48 3.48 -16.72
N ILE A 42 -2.26 4.00 -17.91
CA ILE A 42 -1.15 3.58 -18.77
C ILE A 42 0.03 4.51 -18.54
N PHE A 43 1.21 3.93 -18.31
CA PHE A 43 2.45 4.67 -18.13
C PHE A 43 3.30 4.62 -19.39
N GLU A 44 3.93 5.75 -19.69
CA GLU A 44 5.03 5.83 -20.67
C GLU A 44 6.35 5.76 -19.92
N ASP A 45 7.33 5.03 -20.48
CA ASP A 45 8.70 4.99 -19.95
C ASP A 45 9.32 6.39 -20.01
N LYS A 46 9.91 6.82 -18.88
CA LYS A 46 10.67 8.08 -18.78
C LYS A 46 12.09 7.76 -18.35
N LYS A 47 12.40 7.84 -17.05
CA LYS A 47 13.66 7.33 -16.52
C LYS A 47 13.56 5.88 -16.08
N ALA A 48 12.38 5.47 -15.57
CA ALA A 48 12.11 4.09 -15.27
C ALA A 48 11.62 3.33 -16.51
N THR A 49 11.79 2.01 -16.49
CA THR A 49 11.09 1.09 -17.42
C THR A 49 9.90 0.49 -16.69
N ILE A 50 8.71 0.57 -17.28
CA ILE A 50 7.47 0.13 -16.64
C ILE A 50 6.80 -0.97 -17.48
N HIS A 51 6.64 -2.15 -16.89
CA HIS A 51 5.88 -3.24 -17.48
C HIS A 51 4.56 -3.41 -16.72
N GLN A 52 3.45 -3.26 -17.43
CA GLN A 52 2.11 -3.41 -16.87
C GLN A 52 1.50 -4.73 -17.32
N ARG A 53 0.87 -5.45 -16.38
CA ARG A 53 0.21 -6.74 -16.65
C ARG A 53 -1.20 -6.71 -16.12
N GLU A 54 -2.13 -7.11 -16.96
CA GLU A 54 -3.55 -7.23 -16.60
C GLU A 54 -3.92 -8.69 -16.34
N ILE A 55 -4.62 -8.91 -15.22
CA ILE A 55 -5.16 -10.23 -14.89
C ILE A 55 -6.22 -10.62 -15.93
N GLY A 56 -6.14 -11.86 -16.39
CA GLY A 56 -7.06 -12.39 -17.40
C GLY A 56 -6.66 -12.07 -18.86
N ILE A 57 -5.68 -11.18 -19.06
CA ILE A 57 -5.12 -10.85 -20.39
C ILE A 57 -3.66 -11.30 -20.48
N ASP A 58 -2.79 -10.75 -19.63
CA ASP A 58 -1.35 -11.00 -19.65
C ASP A 58 -0.92 -12.11 -18.69
N CYS A 59 -1.72 -12.36 -17.64
CA CYS A 59 -1.48 -13.40 -16.65
C CYS A 59 -2.80 -13.92 -16.08
N LEU A 60 -2.77 -15.16 -15.57
CA LEU A 60 -3.98 -15.85 -15.11
C LEU A 60 -4.50 -15.29 -13.78
N ASP A 61 -3.59 -15.04 -12.84
CA ASP A 61 -3.92 -14.54 -11.50
C ASP A 61 -2.73 -13.81 -10.87
N PHE A 62 -2.98 -13.12 -9.76
CA PHE A 62 -1.96 -12.37 -9.02
C PHE A 62 -0.84 -13.27 -8.48
N LYS A 63 -1.15 -14.46 -8.00
CA LYS A 63 -0.20 -15.41 -7.41
C LYS A 63 0.83 -15.88 -8.44
N ILE A 64 0.36 -16.28 -9.62
CA ILE A 64 1.23 -16.72 -10.73
C ILE A 64 2.10 -15.56 -11.19
N ALA A 65 1.52 -14.38 -11.38
CA ALA A 65 2.23 -13.19 -11.79
C ALA A 65 3.32 -12.79 -10.78
N LEU A 66 3.00 -12.75 -9.49
CA LEU A 66 3.96 -12.42 -8.42
C LEU A 66 5.08 -13.44 -8.28
N ARG A 67 4.81 -14.73 -8.46
CA ARG A 67 5.87 -15.77 -8.47
C ARG A 67 6.82 -15.63 -9.66
N ALA A 68 6.32 -15.25 -10.82
CA ALA A 68 7.14 -15.02 -12.00
C ALA A 68 8.02 -13.77 -11.86
N LEU A 69 7.49 -12.75 -11.22
CA LEU A 69 8.07 -11.43 -11.05
C LEU A 69 9.46 -11.44 -10.38
N VAL A 70 9.69 -12.32 -9.41
CA VAL A 70 10.99 -12.45 -8.72
C VAL A 70 12.13 -12.75 -9.71
N ARG A 71 11.82 -13.37 -10.85
CA ARG A 71 12.81 -13.69 -11.91
C ARG A 71 13.08 -12.53 -12.86
N GLU A 72 12.26 -11.49 -12.82
CA GLU A 72 12.38 -10.31 -13.69
C GLU A 72 13.15 -9.19 -13.02
N ASN A 73 13.50 -9.39 -11.74
CA ASN A 73 14.30 -8.48 -10.92
C ASN A 73 13.82 -7.02 -10.95
N PRO A 74 12.53 -6.74 -10.67
CA PRO A 74 12.06 -5.38 -10.58
C PRO A 74 12.55 -4.71 -9.30
N ASP A 75 12.69 -3.39 -9.31
CA ASP A 75 12.93 -2.60 -8.12
C ASP A 75 11.62 -2.32 -7.37
N ILE A 76 10.54 -2.11 -8.14
CA ILE A 76 9.23 -1.71 -7.62
C ILE A 76 8.15 -2.59 -8.23
N VAL A 77 7.20 -2.99 -7.38
CA VAL A 77 6.04 -3.80 -7.76
C VAL A 77 4.77 -3.10 -7.31
N LEU A 78 3.80 -2.97 -8.21
CA LEU A 78 2.42 -2.63 -7.83
C LEU A 78 1.55 -3.88 -7.90
N VAL A 79 0.85 -4.17 -6.81
CA VAL A 79 -0.23 -5.15 -6.74
C VAL A 79 -1.55 -4.39 -6.64
N GLY A 80 -2.34 -4.42 -7.70
CA GLY A 80 -3.54 -3.58 -7.85
C GLY A 80 -4.52 -3.71 -6.69
N GLU A 81 -4.81 -4.94 -6.24
CA GLU A 81 -5.63 -5.18 -5.05
C GLU A 81 -5.26 -6.50 -4.35
N MET A 82 -5.18 -6.44 -3.01
CA MET A 82 -4.88 -7.60 -2.15
C MET A 82 -6.17 -8.03 -1.43
N ARG A 83 -6.89 -9.00 -2.01
CA ARG A 83 -8.20 -9.47 -1.51
C ARG A 83 -8.14 -10.77 -0.74
N ASP A 84 -7.07 -11.54 -0.89
CA ASP A 84 -6.90 -12.88 -0.33
C ASP A 84 -5.51 -13.08 0.27
N ALA A 85 -5.38 -14.12 1.10
CA ALA A 85 -4.15 -14.46 1.80
C ALA A 85 -3.01 -14.75 0.84
N GLU A 86 -3.27 -15.50 -0.25
CA GLU A 86 -2.22 -15.94 -1.18
C GLU A 86 -1.58 -14.75 -1.92
N THR A 87 -2.38 -13.79 -2.37
CA THR A 87 -1.89 -12.56 -3.01
C THR A 87 -1.10 -11.72 -2.02
N PHE A 88 -1.61 -11.59 -0.78
CA PHE A 88 -0.93 -10.82 0.27
C PHE A 88 0.40 -11.45 0.69
N GLU A 89 0.44 -12.78 0.87
CA GLU A 89 1.65 -13.53 1.19
C GLU A 89 2.72 -13.38 0.10
N ALA A 90 2.32 -13.51 -1.18
CA ALA A 90 3.24 -13.33 -2.30
C ALA A 90 3.81 -11.90 -2.37
N ALA A 91 2.99 -10.89 -2.05
CA ALA A 91 3.43 -9.50 -1.95
C ALA A 91 4.40 -9.28 -0.77
N LEU A 92 4.14 -9.90 0.39
CA LEU A 92 5.07 -9.88 1.52
C LEU A 92 6.40 -10.54 1.17
N HIS A 93 6.36 -11.69 0.48
CA HIS A 93 7.58 -12.38 0.05
C HIS A 93 8.41 -11.52 -0.92
N ALA A 94 7.77 -10.84 -1.86
CA ALA A 94 8.46 -9.87 -2.72
C ALA A 94 9.10 -8.74 -1.89
N ALA A 95 8.40 -8.24 -0.86
CA ALA A 95 8.94 -7.22 0.04
C ALA A 95 10.14 -7.71 0.86
N GLU A 96 10.13 -8.97 1.32
CA GLU A 96 11.23 -9.61 2.05
C GLU A 96 12.48 -9.82 1.17
N THR A 97 12.28 -10.10 -0.12
CA THR A 97 13.36 -10.30 -1.10
C THR A 97 13.93 -9.01 -1.69
N GLY A 98 13.59 -7.86 -1.10
CA GLY A 98 14.24 -6.58 -1.38
C GLY A 98 13.45 -5.61 -2.25
N HIS A 99 12.31 -6.01 -2.80
CA HIS A 99 11.48 -5.17 -3.66
C HIS A 99 10.69 -4.13 -2.85
N LEU A 100 10.43 -2.96 -3.43
CA LEU A 100 9.44 -2.03 -2.91
C LEU A 100 8.07 -2.39 -3.51
N VAL A 101 7.16 -2.83 -2.65
CA VAL A 101 5.82 -3.25 -3.06
C VAL A 101 4.80 -2.15 -2.71
N PHE A 102 4.03 -1.71 -3.68
CA PHE A 102 2.80 -0.95 -3.47
C PHE A 102 1.61 -1.87 -3.60
N GLY A 103 0.62 -1.69 -2.75
CA GLY A 103 -0.60 -2.47 -2.85
C GLY A 103 -1.82 -1.72 -2.35
N THR A 104 -3.01 -2.14 -2.78
CA THR A 104 -4.25 -1.59 -2.26
C THR A 104 -5.02 -2.61 -1.43
N ILE A 105 -5.71 -2.11 -0.42
CA ILE A 105 -6.57 -2.91 0.45
C ILE A 105 -7.80 -2.09 0.87
N HIS A 106 -8.93 -2.74 1.06
CA HIS A 106 -10.13 -2.10 1.59
C HIS A 106 -10.08 -2.06 3.11
N ALA A 107 -10.01 -0.85 3.68
CA ALA A 107 -10.11 -0.61 5.12
C ALA A 107 -10.77 0.74 5.39
N SER A 108 -11.11 1.02 6.66
CA SER A 108 -11.81 2.23 7.08
C SER A 108 -10.93 3.23 7.84
N SER A 109 -9.69 2.87 8.14
CA SER A 109 -8.63 3.74 8.67
C SER A 109 -7.26 3.10 8.47
N ALA A 110 -6.18 3.87 8.69
CA ALA A 110 -4.82 3.33 8.63
C ALA A 110 -4.60 2.25 9.70
N THR A 111 -5.12 2.43 10.90
CA THR A 111 -4.95 1.47 12.00
C THR A 111 -5.81 0.21 11.81
N GLN A 112 -7.02 0.33 11.28
CA GLN A 112 -7.88 -0.82 10.99
C GLN A 112 -7.39 -1.67 9.82
N THR A 113 -6.46 -1.15 9.02
CA THR A 113 -5.84 -1.92 7.95
C THR A 113 -5.14 -3.18 8.47
N PHE A 114 -4.56 -3.16 9.66
CA PHE A 114 -3.94 -4.34 10.26
C PHE A 114 -4.95 -5.46 10.49
N GLN A 115 -6.07 -5.14 11.12
CA GLN A 115 -7.14 -6.14 11.34
C GLN A 115 -7.63 -6.71 10.01
N ARG A 116 -7.81 -5.87 9.00
CA ARG A 116 -8.24 -6.30 7.67
C ARG A 116 -7.24 -7.26 7.01
N ILE A 117 -5.94 -7.02 7.22
CA ILE A 117 -4.89 -7.93 6.75
C ILE A 117 -4.99 -9.27 7.49
N TYR A 118 -5.07 -9.25 8.83
CA TYR A 118 -5.15 -10.48 9.63
C TYR A 118 -6.39 -11.30 9.32
N ASP A 119 -7.50 -10.67 8.94
CA ASP A 119 -8.73 -11.36 8.56
C ASP A 119 -8.61 -12.15 7.24
N LEU A 120 -7.58 -11.88 6.43
CA LEU A 120 -7.28 -12.69 5.25
C LEU A 120 -6.68 -14.06 5.62
N PHE A 121 -6.07 -14.19 6.81
CA PHE A 121 -5.30 -15.35 7.23
C PHE A 121 -6.00 -16.18 8.30
N PRO A 122 -5.79 -17.52 8.31
CA PRO A 122 -6.16 -18.36 9.43
C PRO A 122 -5.55 -17.86 10.75
N ASN A 123 -6.21 -18.14 11.87
CA ASN A 123 -5.77 -17.65 13.18
C ASN A 123 -4.33 -18.06 13.53
N GLU A 124 -3.94 -19.27 13.17
CA GLU A 124 -2.61 -19.85 13.42
C GLU A 124 -1.49 -19.13 12.66
N GLU A 125 -1.79 -18.44 11.56
CA GLU A 125 -0.80 -17.75 10.73
C GLU A 125 -0.67 -16.27 11.08
N ARG A 126 -1.65 -15.69 11.77
CA ARG A 126 -1.73 -14.23 12.04
C ARG A 126 -0.52 -13.69 12.79
N ASP A 127 0.03 -14.44 13.73
CA ASP A 127 1.21 -14.01 14.49
C ASP A 127 2.48 -13.99 13.63
N GLN A 128 2.61 -14.90 12.68
CA GLN A 128 3.69 -14.88 11.71
C GLN A 128 3.56 -13.68 10.78
N VAL A 129 2.37 -13.45 10.21
CA VAL A 129 2.08 -12.29 9.36
C VAL A 129 2.35 -10.99 10.09
N ARG A 130 1.95 -10.86 11.36
CA ARG A 130 2.22 -9.69 12.21
C ARG A 130 3.72 -9.41 12.31
N LYS A 131 4.53 -10.43 12.58
CA LYS A 131 5.98 -10.29 12.68
C LYS A 131 6.59 -9.83 11.36
N ILE A 132 6.17 -10.40 10.23
CA ILE A 132 6.66 -9.99 8.91
C ILE A 132 6.27 -8.53 8.65
N LEU A 133 5.01 -8.16 8.87
CA LEU A 133 4.53 -6.78 8.70
C LEU A 133 5.29 -5.77 9.55
N ALA A 134 5.60 -6.12 10.80
CA ALA A 134 6.36 -5.24 11.69
C ALA A 134 7.71 -4.81 11.10
N TYR A 135 8.32 -5.62 10.24
CA TYR A 135 9.61 -5.33 9.62
C TYR A 135 9.49 -4.87 8.15
N GLN A 136 8.54 -5.43 7.41
CA GLN A 136 8.42 -5.14 5.97
C GLN A 136 7.54 -3.94 5.65
N MET A 137 6.55 -3.63 6.47
CA MET A 137 5.72 -2.45 6.25
C MET A 137 6.56 -1.17 6.34
N ARG A 138 6.38 -0.27 5.38
CA ARG A 138 6.98 1.08 5.35
C ARG A 138 5.96 2.12 5.76
N ALA A 139 4.78 2.06 5.16
CA ALA A 139 3.70 2.98 5.47
C ALA A 139 2.33 2.37 5.13
N ILE A 140 1.30 2.89 5.79
CA ILE A 140 -0.09 2.74 5.41
C ILE A 140 -0.65 4.14 5.16
N VAL A 141 -1.25 4.34 3.99
CA VAL A 141 -1.95 5.58 3.63
C VAL A 141 -3.43 5.24 3.48
N TYR A 142 -4.24 5.66 4.44
CA TYR A 142 -5.68 5.61 4.30
C TYR A 142 -6.18 6.86 3.61
N GLN A 143 -7.08 6.71 2.64
CA GLN A 143 -7.58 7.81 1.83
C GLN A 143 -9.10 7.77 1.67
N LYS A 144 -9.70 8.94 1.83
CA LYS A 144 -11.11 9.19 1.57
C LYS A 144 -11.26 10.49 0.77
N LEU A 145 -12.14 10.50 -0.23
CA LEU A 145 -12.50 11.72 -0.95
C LEU A 145 -13.66 12.41 -0.23
N LEU A 146 -13.47 13.67 0.10
CA LEU A 146 -14.48 14.53 0.72
C LEU A 146 -15.00 15.56 -0.29
N PRO A 147 -16.30 15.90 -0.25
CA PRO A 147 -16.83 17.02 -1.05
C PRO A 147 -16.21 18.34 -0.58
N THR A 148 -16.02 19.26 -1.50
CA THR A 148 -15.52 20.61 -1.19
C THR A 148 -16.58 21.67 -1.46
N LEU A 149 -16.35 22.86 -0.92
CA LEU A 149 -17.16 24.05 -1.23
C LEU A 149 -16.62 24.83 -2.45
N HIS A 150 -15.49 24.38 -3.03
CA HIS A 150 -14.93 25.01 -4.22
C HIS A 150 -15.65 24.55 -5.48
N GLU A 151 -16.18 25.50 -6.25
CA GLU A 151 -16.94 25.20 -7.47
C GLU A 151 -16.17 24.39 -8.52
N ASN A 152 -14.84 24.59 -8.62
CA ASN A 152 -13.98 23.92 -9.61
C ASN A 152 -13.31 22.63 -9.11
N ILE A 153 -13.46 22.29 -7.84
CA ILE A 153 -12.81 21.11 -7.22
C ILE A 153 -13.88 20.36 -6.43
N PRO A 154 -14.58 19.41 -7.03
CA PRO A 154 -15.74 18.77 -6.39
C PRO A 154 -15.35 17.90 -5.19
N ARG A 155 -14.12 17.35 -5.15
CA ARG A 155 -13.64 16.48 -4.09
C ARG A 155 -12.15 16.71 -3.82
N ILE A 156 -11.77 16.59 -2.54
CA ILE A 156 -10.38 16.60 -2.09
C ILE A 156 -10.07 15.30 -1.34
N PRO A 157 -8.83 14.77 -1.41
CA PRO A 157 -8.42 13.64 -0.60
C PRO A 157 -8.16 14.10 0.85
N ALA A 158 -8.75 13.40 1.81
CA ALA A 158 -8.35 13.44 3.20
C ALA A 158 -7.62 12.14 3.53
N LEU A 159 -6.51 12.23 4.26
CA LEU A 159 -5.55 11.15 4.43
C LEU A 159 -5.27 10.86 5.91
N GLU A 160 -5.01 9.59 6.20
CA GLU A 160 -4.21 9.19 7.36
C GLU A 160 -2.91 8.57 6.84
N ILE A 161 -1.76 8.99 7.34
CA ILE A 161 -0.46 8.45 6.96
C ILE A 161 0.21 7.89 8.19
N LEU A 162 0.33 6.57 8.25
CA LEU A 162 1.05 5.84 9.30
C LEU A 162 2.39 5.36 8.73
N ILE A 163 3.48 5.87 9.29
CA ILE A 163 4.85 5.48 8.91
C ILE A 163 5.37 4.47 9.94
N ASN A 164 5.94 3.37 9.47
CA ASN A 164 6.48 2.34 10.35
C ASN A 164 7.84 2.75 10.93
N ASN A 165 7.81 3.48 12.02
CA ASN A 165 8.98 3.78 12.85
C ASN A 165 9.15 2.75 13.99
N SER A 166 10.13 2.96 14.87
CA SER A 166 10.40 2.05 15.99
C SER A 166 9.23 1.92 16.97
N VAL A 167 8.46 2.99 17.17
CA VAL A 167 7.29 3.00 18.05
C VAL A 167 6.16 2.17 17.44
N VAL A 168 5.81 2.45 16.18
CA VAL A 168 4.76 1.70 15.45
C VAL A 168 5.11 0.22 15.39
N ARG A 169 6.37 -0.11 15.08
CA ARG A 169 6.86 -1.50 15.07
C ARG A 169 6.67 -2.21 16.40
N LYS A 170 6.98 -1.53 17.50
CA LYS A 170 6.78 -2.08 18.84
C LYS A 170 5.31 -2.42 19.09
N PHE A 171 4.38 -1.50 18.77
CA PHE A 171 2.95 -1.74 18.93
C PHE A 171 2.46 -2.93 18.09
N ILE A 172 2.96 -3.07 16.84
CA ILE A 172 2.63 -4.21 15.99
C ILE A 172 3.11 -5.52 16.63
N LEU A 173 4.37 -5.59 17.08
CA LEU A 173 4.94 -6.78 17.70
C LEU A 173 4.24 -7.19 19.00
N GLU A 174 3.70 -6.22 19.74
CA GLU A 174 2.94 -6.43 20.98
C GLU A 174 1.44 -6.70 20.75
N ALA A 175 0.99 -6.82 19.51
CA ALA A 175 -0.44 -6.97 19.12
C ALA A 175 -1.33 -5.82 19.65
N ARG A 176 -0.81 -4.60 19.63
CA ARG A 176 -1.47 -3.37 20.12
C ARG A 176 -1.75 -2.38 19.01
N GLU A 177 -1.99 -2.85 17.79
CA GLU A 177 -2.24 -2.01 16.61
C GLU A 177 -3.46 -1.11 16.79
N GLY A 178 -4.44 -1.55 17.59
CA GLY A 178 -5.62 -0.75 17.94
C GLY A 178 -5.29 0.57 18.65
N GLU A 179 -4.13 0.68 19.30
CA GLU A 179 -3.70 1.89 20.02
C GLU A 179 -2.90 2.86 19.11
N LEU A 180 -2.57 2.47 17.87
CA LEU A 180 -1.81 3.31 16.95
C LEU A 180 -2.51 4.61 16.56
N HIS A 181 -3.84 4.69 16.74
CA HIS A 181 -4.57 5.95 16.52
C HIS A 181 -4.14 7.06 17.47
N GLU A 182 -3.74 6.73 18.71
CA GLU A 182 -3.18 7.71 19.65
C GLU A 182 -1.75 8.12 19.24
N VAL A 183 -0.97 7.18 18.70
CA VAL A 183 0.35 7.48 18.17
C VAL A 183 0.26 8.48 17.00
N LEU A 184 -0.70 8.29 16.09
CA LEU A 184 -0.91 9.20 14.94
C LEU A 184 -1.20 10.64 15.37
N LYS A 185 -1.93 10.86 16.47
CA LYS A 185 -2.26 12.19 17.01
C LYS A 185 -1.08 12.87 17.69
N GLY A 186 -0.03 12.13 18.01
CA GLY A 186 1.10 12.63 18.78
C GLY A 186 1.96 13.63 17.99
N THR A 187 2.43 14.69 18.63
CA THR A 187 3.28 15.72 18.02
C THR A 187 4.56 15.15 17.41
N GLU A 188 5.17 14.15 18.02
CA GLU A 188 6.37 13.48 17.49
C GLU A 188 6.08 12.66 16.22
N ALA A 189 4.90 12.06 16.12
CA ALA A 189 4.47 11.37 14.91
C ALA A 189 4.28 12.35 13.74
N GLN A 190 3.67 13.49 13.99
CA GLN A 190 3.47 14.56 13.01
C GLN A 190 4.82 15.14 12.51
N LYS A 191 5.79 15.36 13.39
CA LYS A 191 7.16 15.75 13.02
C LYS A 191 7.84 14.68 12.15
N GLY A 192 7.50 13.41 12.34
CA GLY A 192 7.97 12.29 11.55
C GLY A 192 7.25 12.10 10.21
N GLY A 193 6.34 13.01 9.84
CA GLY A 193 5.57 12.94 8.59
C GLY A 193 4.31 12.07 8.65
N MET A 194 3.89 11.62 9.84
CA MET A 194 2.60 10.99 10.02
C MET A 194 1.49 12.04 10.06
N ILE A 195 0.32 11.68 9.55
CA ILE A 195 -0.85 12.57 9.51
C ILE A 195 -2.05 11.76 9.98
N ASP A 196 -2.80 12.30 10.95
CA ASP A 196 -4.12 11.80 11.28
C ASP A 196 -5.19 12.45 10.39
N PHE A 197 -6.39 11.89 10.38
CA PHE A 197 -7.45 12.35 9.49
C PHE A 197 -7.80 13.83 9.72
N ASN A 198 -7.81 14.30 10.96
CA ASN A 198 -8.12 15.69 11.29
C ASN A 198 -6.99 16.64 10.88
N GLY A 199 -5.73 16.20 11.00
CA GLY A 199 -4.57 16.98 10.55
C GLY A 199 -4.46 17.10 9.03
N SER A 200 -5.21 16.29 8.28
CA SER A 200 -5.29 16.33 6.82
C SER A 200 -6.35 17.30 6.30
N LEU A 201 -7.27 17.75 7.14
CA LEU A 201 -8.34 18.69 6.78
C LEU A 201 -7.90 20.14 6.96
#